data_98294378412e7943534d1b134baf2ba7
#
_entry.id   98294378412e7943534d1b134baf2ba7
#
_cell.length_a   1.000
_cell.length_b   1.000
_cell.length_c   1.000
_cell.angle_alpha   90.00
_cell.angle_beta   90.00
_cell.angle_gamma   90.00
#
_symmetry.space_group_name_H-M   'P 1'
#
loop_
_entity.id
_entity.type
_entity.pdbx_description
1 polymer ?
#
loop_
_entity_poly.entity_id
_entity_poly.type
_entity_poly.pdbx_seq_one_letter_code
_entity_poly.pdbx_strand_id
1 'polypeptide(L)'
;MVFLHRQNNISKKVENFGVEIDLRRNKQGLVLNHDLLESNIKYPLFTEKLEFFKNIPIICNIKESNLEELVIEIFDNHGKMMAGGV
;
A
#
# COMPACT_ATOMS: atom_id res chain seq x y z
N MET A 1 -12.95 -7.14 -12.66
CA MET A 1 -11.51 -7.33 -12.34
C MET A 1 -11.35 -8.05 -11.02
N VAL A 2 -10.39 -8.96 -10.93
CA VAL A 2 -10.08 -9.67 -9.70
C VAL A 2 -9.02 -8.89 -8.91
N PHE A 3 -9.23 -8.75 -7.60
CA PHE A 3 -8.26 -8.14 -6.70
C PHE A 3 -7.62 -9.20 -5.81
N LEU A 4 -6.30 -9.19 -5.74
CA LEU A 4 -5.55 -10.06 -4.83
C LEU A 4 -5.52 -9.41 -3.46
N HIS A 5 -5.99 -10.14 -2.44
CA HIS A 5 -6.10 -9.62 -1.07
C HIS A 5 -4.75 -9.57 -0.36
N ARG A 6 -4.58 -8.55 0.50
CA ARG A 6 -3.46 -8.44 1.45
C ARG A 6 -2.09 -8.65 0.82
N GLN A 7 -1.82 -7.99 -0.30
CA GLN A 7 -0.54 -8.12 -1.00
C GLN A 7 0.55 -7.27 -0.31
N ASN A 8 0.72 -7.48 0.98
CA ASN A 8 1.62 -6.68 1.83
C ASN A 8 3.09 -7.12 1.79
N ASN A 9 3.35 -8.31 1.26
CA ASN A 9 4.70 -8.87 1.14
C ASN A 9 5.10 -9.10 -0.31
N ILE A 10 4.56 -8.28 -1.20
CA ILE A 10 4.83 -8.41 -2.64
C ILE A 10 6.32 -8.23 -2.92
N SER A 11 6.88 -9.08 -3.78
CA SER A 11 8.29 -9.02 -4.15
C SER A 11 8.52 -9.08 -5.66
N LYS A 12 7.46 -9.08 -6.44
CA LYS A 12 7.55 -9.07 -7.90
C LYS A 12 6.34 -8.36 -8.49
N LYS A 13 6.49 -7.87 -9.73
CA LYS A 13 5.45 -7.14 -10.41
C LYS A 13 4.18 -7.99 -10.59
N VAL A 14 3.04 -7.36 -10.31
CA VAL A 14 1.72 -7.96 -10.51
C VAL A 14 1.15 -7.46 -11.83
N GLU A 15 0.56 -8.35 -12.62
CA GLU A 15 -0.08 -8.00 -13.88
C GLU A 15 -1.46 -8.65 -13.97
N ASN A 16 -2.38 -7.98 -14.67
CA ASN A 16 -3.73 -8.48 -14.95
C ASN A 16 -4.67 -8.62 -13.75
N PHE A 17 -4.24 -8.14 -12.59
CA PHE A 17 -5.05 -8.14 -11.37
C PHE A 17 -4.92 -6.80 -10.67
N GLY A 18 -5.94 -6.44 -9.90
CA GLY A 18 -5.78 -5.40 -8.91
C GLY A 18 -5.18 -5.98 -7.63
N VAL A 19 -4.74 -5.13 -6.73
CA VAL A 19 -4.23 -5.56 -5.42
C VAL A 19 -4.91 -4.81 -4.29
N GLU A 20 -5.05 -5.47 -3.17
CA GLU A 20 -5.47 -4.89 -1.92
C GLU A 20 -4.28 -4.90 -0.97
N ILE A 21 -3.96 -3.75 -0.40
CA ILE A 21 -2.88 -3.60 0.56
C ILE A 21 -3.39 -2.92 1.81
N ASP A 22 -2.69 -3.14 2.91
CA ASP A 22 -3.01 -2.52 4.20
C ASP A 22 -1.90 -1.55 4.58
N LEU A 23 -2.28 -0.31 4.89
CA LEU A 23 -1.33 0.75 5.19
C LEU A 23 -1.34 1.11 6.67
N ARG A 24 -0.16 1.18 7.26
CA ARG A 24 0.09 1.66 8.60
C ARG A 24 1.29 2.58 8.59
N ARG A 25 1.53 3.26 9.69
CA ARG A 25 2.64 4.20 9.81
C ARG A 25 3.50 3.85 11.01
N ASN A 26 4.82 3.93 10.83
CA ASN A 26 5.79 3.81 11.89
C ASN A 26 6.91 4.84 11.69
N LYS A 27 8.03 4.69 12.41
CA LYS A 27 9.17 5.62 12.32
C LYS A 27 9.76 5.69 10.92
N GLN A 28 9.63 4.65 10.14
CA GLN A 28 10.15 4.58 8.78
C GLN A 28 9.24 5.29 7.76
N GLY A 29 7.97 5.51 8.09
CA GLY A 29 6.97 6.08 7.21
C GLY A 29 5.79 5.15 7.01
N LEU A 30 5.21 5.15 5.81
CA LEU A 30 4.12 4.24 5.48
C LEU A 30 4.64 2.85 5.18
N VAL A 31 4.08 1.86 5.85
CA VAL A 31 4.46 0.45 5.70
C VAL A 31 3.23 -0.40 5.39
N LEU A 32 3.49 -1.58 4.84
CA LEU A 32 2.43 -2.53 4.49
C LEU A 32 2.33 -3.60 5.58
N ASN A 33 1.22 -3.61 6.30
CA ASN A 33 0.92 -4.67 7.26
C ASN A 33 -0.55 -4.61 7.67
N HIS A 34 -1.17 -5.76 7.82
CA HIS A 34 -2.57 -5.85 8.22
C HIS A 34 -2.76 -5.63 9.72
N ASP A 35 -1.91 -6.25 10.53
CA ASP A 35 -2.03 -6.22 11.98
C ASP A 35 -1.31 -5.03 12.60
N LEU A 36 -1.52 -4.79 13.90
CA LEU A 36 -0.80 -3.76 14.62
C LEU A 36 0.71 -3.99 14.51
N LEU A 37 1.46 -2.89 14.39
CA LEU A 37 2.91 -2.98 14.20
C LEU A 37 3.62 -3.28 15.53
N GLU A 38 4.66 -4.09 15.45
CA GLU A 38 5.55 -4.39 16.57
C GLU A 38 6.82 -3.55 16.43
N SER A 39 7.37 -3.08 17.56
CA SER A 39 8.45 -2.11 17.57
C SER A 39 9.77 -2.62 17.01
N ASN A 40 10.02 -3.92 17.08
CA ASN A 40 11.30 -4.50 16.67
C ASN A 40 11.26 -5.22 15.33
N ILE A 41 10.17 -5.05 14.57
CA ILE A 41 10.00 -5.71 13.27
C ILE A 41 10.12 -4.67 12.17
N LYS A 42 10.84 -5.02 11.11
CA LYS A 42 10.93 -4.21 9.91
C LYS A 42 9.85 -4.63 8.93
N TYR A 43 9.05 -3.67 8.49
CA TYR A 43 7.96 -3.91 7.55
C TYR A 43 8.30 -3.35 6.17
N PRO A 44 7.69 -3.88 5.10
CA PRO A 44 7.89 -3.34 3.75
C PRO A 44 7.41 -1.89 3.66
N LEU A 45 8.23 -1.02 3.08
CA LEU A 45 7.85 0.37 2.84
C LEU A 45 6.93 0.47 1.63
N PHE A 46 5.84 1.22 1.79
CA PHE A 46 4.88 1.43 0.71
C PHE A 46 5.54 2.02 -0.53
N THR A 47 6.37 3.05 -0.37
CA THR A 47 7.02 3.71 -1.50
C THR A 47 7.96 2.80 -2.27
N GLU A 48 8.61 1.86 -1.60
CA GLU A 48 9.48 0.88 -2.25
C GLU A 48 8.68 -0.16 -3.06
N LYS A 49 7.43 -0.39 -2.70
CA LYS A 49 6.60 -1.40 -3.34
C LYS A 49 5.74 -0.86 -4.48
N LEU A 50 5.66 0.45 -4.64
CA LEU A 50 4.80 1.05 -5.67
C LEU A 50 5.14 0.57 -7.08
N GLU A 51 6.40 0.30 -7.38
CA GLU A 51 6.82 -0.16 -8.69
C GLU A 51 6.21 -1.52 -9.07
N PHE A 52 5.88 -2.36 -8.07
CA PHE A 52 5.26 -3.65 -8.32
C PHE A 52 3.78 -3.53 -8.68
N PHE A 53 3.18 -2.38 -8.43
CA PHE A 53 1.76 -2.11 -8.68
C PHE A 53 1.56 -1.18 -9.87
N LYS A 54 2.55 -1.04 -10.72
CA LYS A 54 2.49 -0.13 -11.85
C LYS A 54 1.40 -0.54 -12.84
N ASN A 55 0.52 0.41 -13.20
CA ASN A 55 -0.57 0.21 -14.16
C ASN A 55 -1.64 -0.79 -13.73
N ILE A 56 -1.78 -1.05 -12.45
CA ILE A 56 -2.87 -1.87 -11.92
C ILE A 56 -3.63 -1.09 -10.85
N PRO A 57 -4.93 -1.41 -10.66
CA PRO A 57 -5.72 -0.78 -9.61
C PRO A 57 -5.26 -1.23 -8.22
N ILE A 58 -5.28 -0.30 -7.26
CA ILE A 58 -4.90 -0.57 -5.88
C ILE A 58 -6.02 -0.16 -4.95
N ILE A 59 -6.41 -1.06 -4.05
CA ILE A 59 -7.27 -0.73 -2.93
C ILE A 59 -6.39 -0.61 -1.69
N CYS A 60 -6.41 0.58 -1.08
CA CYS A 60 -5.64 0.85 0.13
C CYS A 60 -6.56 0.80 1.34
N ASN A 61 -6.37 -0.18 2.20
CA ASN A 61 -7.01 -0.21 3.51
C ASN A 61 -6.15 0.58 4.48
N ILE A 62 -6.62 1.78 4.82
CA ILE A 62 -5.87 2.67 5.72
C ILE A 62 -6.26 2.31 7.15
N LYS A 63 -5.31 1.73 7.88
CA LYS A 63 -5.56 1.17 9.21
C LYS A 63 -5.38 2.15 10.36
N GLU A 64 -4.95 3.38 10.07
CA GLU A 64 -4.70 4.41 11.08
C GLU A 64 -5.28 5.73 10.63
N SER A 65 -5.65 6.56 11.59
CA SER A 65 -6.21 7.88 11.31
C SER A 65 -5.17 8.82 10.69
N ASN A 66 -5.67 9.79 9.92
CA ASN A 66 -4.87 10.89 9.37
C ASN A 66 -3.79 10.49 8.36
N LEU A 67 -3.95 9.35 7.69
CA LEU A 67 -3.02 8.93 6.63
C LEU A 67 -3.55 9.20 5.22
N GLU A 68 -4.83 9.52 5.06
CA GLU A 68 -5.49 9.62 3.76
C GLU A 68 -4.82 10.64 2.85
N GLU A 69 -4.55 11.83 3.35
CA GLU A 69 -3.92 12.88 2.55
C GLU A 69 -2.51 12.51 2.12
N LEU A 70 -1.74 11.88 3.00
CA LEU A 70 -0.40 11.44 2.69
C LEU A 70 -0.41 10.36 1.61
N VAL A 71 -1.34 9.43 1.69
CA VAL A 71 -1.49 8.37 0.68
C VAL A 71 -1.83 8.97 -0.68
N ILE A 72 -2.79 9.89 -0.72
CA ILE A 72 -3.17 10.56 -1.96
C ILE A 72 -2.00 11.32 -2.56
N GLU A 73 -1.24 12.04 -1.75
CA GLU A 73 -0.06 12.77 -2.20
C GLU A 73 0.98 11.83 -2.82
N ILE A 74 1.22 10.68 -2.19
CA ILE A 74 2.16 9.69 -2.72
C ILE A 74 1.68 9.14 -4.07
N PHE A 75 0.40 8.83 -4.20
CA PHE A 75 -0.14 8.35 -5.47
C PHE A 75 -0.03 9.42 -6.57
N ASP A 76 -0.33 10.66 -6.25
CA ASP A 76 -0.21 11.76 -7.21
C ASP A 76 1.22 11.93 -7.69
N ASN A 77 2.19 11.88 -6.78
CA ASN A 77 3.61 12.03 -7.11
C ASN A 77 4.15 10.88 -7.97
N HIS A 78 3.51 9.74 -7.94
CA HIS A 78 3.91 8.57 -8.74
C HIS A 78 3.01 8.33 -9.94
N GLY A 79 2.14 9.29 -10.27
CA GLY A 79 1.25 9.18 -11.42
C GLY A 79 0.21 8.06 -11.29
N LYS A 80 -0.19 7.73 -10.08
CA LYS A 80 -1.18 6.69 -9.82
C LYS A 80 -2.47 7.28 -9.26
N MET A 81 -3.57 6.56 -9.52
CA MET A 81 -4.86 6.85 -8.91
C MET A 81 -5.25 5.68 -8.01
N MET A 82 -5.75 6.00 -6.82
CA MET A 82 -6.24 4.99 -5.90
C MET A 82 -7.56 4.42 -6.42
N ALA A 83 -7.67 3.10 -6.52
CA ALA A 83 -8.90 2.43 -6.96
C ALA A 83 -9.97 2.43 -5.88
N GLY A 84 -9.58 2.46 -4.62
CA GLY A 84 -10.45 2.52 -3.46
C GLY A 84 -9.65 2.61 -2.19
N GLY A 85 -10.32 2.92 -1.07
CA GLY A 85 -9.65 3.02 0.21
C GLY A 85 -10.62 3.28 1.34
N VAL A 86 -10.14 3.16 2.54
CA VAL A 86 -10.94 3.31 3.76
C VAL A 86 -10.22 4.22 4.74
#